data_f8507eb41cdf77b4280939fbad9ebedc
#
_entry.id   f8507eb41cdf77b4280939fbad9ebedc
#
_cell.length_a   1.000
_cell.length_b   1.000
_cell.length_c   1.000
_cell.angle_alpha   90.00
_cell.angle_beta   90.00
_cell.angle_gamma   90.00
#
_symmetry.space_group_name_H-M   'P 1'
#
loop_
_entity.id
_entity.type
_entity.pdbx_description
1 polymer ?
#
loop_
_entity_poly.entity_id
_entity_poly.type
_entity_poly.pdbx_seq_one_letter_code
_entity_poly.pdbx_strand_id
1 'polypeptide(L)'
;MKTKLITALLLITAAATAGALQSDNSKPIEIAADHFSGDQVSQTAVYTGRVEVHQGTLEMHGDRLDLQITPKGYRVGVLTGKLATFKQQRDNPNPKISEWMHAEADKLIYNEEKDTITLINNARLTRTENGVLKDEAT
;
A
#
# COMPACT_ATOMS: atom_id res chain seq x y z
N MET A 1 -22.49 -8.46 -7.05
CA MET A 1 -22.21 -7.69 -5.86
C MET A 1 -21.35 -6.52 -6.18
N LYS A 2 -21.72 -5.36 -5.71
CA LYS A 2 -21.02 -4.13 -6.05
C LYS A 2 -19.95 -3.85 -5.04
N THR A 3 -18.75 -3.59 -5.53
CA THR A 3 -17.67 -3.07 -4.73
C THR A 3 -18.01 -1.65 -4.32
N LYS A 4 -17.99 -1.37 -3.03
CA LYS A 4 -18.19 -0.01 -2.55
C LYS A 4 -16.85 0.67 -2.45
N LEU A 5 -16.72 1.78 -3.15
CA LEU A 5 -15.57 2.65 -3.00
C LEU A 5 -15.74 3.43 -1.70
N ILE A 6 -14.90 3.14 -0.74
CA ILE A 6 -14.90 3.88 0.52
C ILE A 6 -13.71 4.84 0.46
N THR A 7 -14.01 6.09 0.25
CA THR A 7 -13.01 7.14 0.34
C THR A 7 -12.79 7.42 1.82
N ALA A 8 -11.72 6.89 2.36
CA ALA A 8 -11.31 7.28 3.70
C ALA A 8 -10.69 8.67 3.58
N LEU A 9 -11.45 9.69 3.89
CA LEU A 9 -10.95 11.06 3.94
C LEU A 9 -10.11 11.20 5.20
N LEU A 10 -8.87 10.78 5.14
CA LEU A 10 -7.89 11.09 6.15
C LEU A 10 -6.95 12.13 5.57
N LEU A 11 -7.14 13.35 5.99
CA LEU A 11 -6.19 14.42 5.78
C LEU A 11 -4.90 14.06 6.49
N ILE A 12 -3.95 13.56 5.74
CA ILE A 12 -2.64 13.31 6.29
C ILE A 12 -1.62 13.97 5.39
N THR A 13 -0.94 14.92 5.95
CA THR A 13 0.28 15.43 5.37
C THR A 13 1.33 14.34 5.53
N ALA A 14 1.52 13.56 4.50
CA ALA A 14 2.55 12.54 4.51
C ALA A 14 3.91 13.18 4.35
N ALA A 15 4.82 12.83 5.23
CA ALA A 15 6.22 13.11 5.00
C ALA A 15 6.69 12.35 3.76
N ALA A 16 7.53 12.97 2.95
CA ALA A 16 8.07 12.35 1.77
C ALA A 16 8.77 11.05 2.11
N THR A 17 8.37 9.97 1.48
CA THR A 17 8.93 8.65 1.69
C THR A 17 10.05 8.41 0.70
N ALA A 18 11.19 7.92 1.20
CA ALA A 18 12.28 7.54 0.32
C ALA A 18 11.86 6.35 -0.55
N GLY A 19 11.79 6.55 -1.85
CA GLY A 19 11.59 5.47 -2.80
C GLY A 19 10.22 5.41 -3.47
N ALA A 20 9.21 6.14 -3.01
CA ALA A 20 7.95 6.29 -3.70
C ALA A 20 7.97 7.53 -4.59
N LEU A 21 7.04 7.65 -5.56
CA LEU A 21 6.84 8.91 -6.25
C LEU A 21 6.30 9.94 -5.26
N GLN A 22 6.92 11.10 -5.19
CA GLN A 22 6.40 12.19 -4.37
C GLN A 22 4.97 12.57 -4.77
N SER A 23 4.66 12.49 -6.06
CA SER A 23 3.32 12.79 -6.56
C SER A 23 2.26 11.84 -5.99
N ASP A 24 2.61 10.61 -5.62
CA ASP A 24 1.66 9.67 -5.03
C ASP A 24 1.17 10.17 -3.67
N ASN A 25 2.04 10.79 -2.88
CA ASN A 25 1.68 11.29 -1.56
C ASN A 25 0.65 12.42 -1.59
N SER A 26 0.52 13.12 -2.70
CA SER A 26 -0.48 14.18 -2.89
C SER A 26 -1.80 13.66 -3.41
N LYS A 27 -1.88 12.39 -3.79
CA LYS A 27 -3.11 11.78 -4.29
C LYS A 27 -3.95 11.23 -3.14
N PRO A 28 -5.28 11.22 -3.28
CA PRO A 28 -6.13 10.60 -2.27
C PRO A 28 -5.90 9.10 -2.23
N ILE A 29 -6.06 8.52 -1.04
CA ILE A 29 -6.07 7.06 -0.89
C ILE A 29 -7.49 6.58 -1.14
N GLU A 30 -7.63 5.61 -2.02
CA GLU A 30 -8.90 4.96 -2.31
C GLU A 30 -8.80 3.49 -1.92
N ILE A 31 -9.77 3.02 -1.14
CA ILE A 31 -9.84 1.63 -0.72
C ILE A 31 -11.18 1.07 -1.14
N ALA A 32 -11.16 -0.02 -1.89
CA ALA A 32 -12.34 -0.75 -2.31
C ALA A 32 -12.32 -2.15 -1.70
N ALA A 33 -13.47 -2.61 -1.23
CA ALA A 33 -13.61 -3.94 -0.65
C ALA A 33 -15.08 -4.35 -0.68
N ASP A 34 -15.35 -5.63 -0.45
CA ASP A 34 -16.73 -6.10 -0.35
C ASP A 34 -17.38 -5.69 0.97
N HIS A 35 -16.59 -5.66 2.06
CA HIS A 35 -17.08 -5.32 3.40
C HIS A 35 -16.13 -4.36 4.09
N PHE A 36 -16.71 -3.50 4.92
CA PHE A 36 -15.99 -2.54 5.72
C PHE A 36 -16.57 -2.51 7.13
N SER A 37 -15.71 -2.45 8.13
CA SER A 37 -16.06 -2.21 9.52
C SER A 37 -15.07 -1.22 10.14
N GLY A 38 -15.57 -0.20 10.78
CA GLY A 38 -14.71 0.81 11.41
C GLY A 38 -15.09 1.07 12.85
N ASP A 39 -14.11 1.38 13.68
CA ASP A 39 -14.29 1.77 15.08
C ASP A 39 -13.57 3.10 15.30
N GLN A 40 -14.34 4.14 15.56
CA GLN A 40 -13.81 5.49 15.76
C GLN A 40 -13.08 5.65 17.10
N VAL A 41 -13.47 4.86 18.10
CA VAL A 41 -12.83 4.94 19.42
C VAL A 41 -11.43 4.35 19.39
N SER A 42 -11.28 3.17 18.81
CA SER A 42 -9.96 2.52 18.66
C SER A 42 -9.17 3.03 17.45
N GLN A 43 -9.78 3.85 16.58
CA GLN A 43 -9.15 4.33 15.35
C GLN A 43 -8.70 3.18 14.45
N THR A 44 -9.56 2.17 14.31
CA THR A 44 -9.28 0.99 13.48
C THR A 44 -10.35 0.82 12.41
N ALA A 45 -9.93 0.20 11.31
CA ALA A 45 -10.83 -0.16 10.22
C ALA A 45 -10.43 -1.51 9.66
N VAL A 46 -11.41 -2.33 9.28
CA VAL A 46 -11.17 -3.63 8.66
C VAL A 46 -11.92 -3.67 7.34
N TYR A 47 -11.19 -3.98 6.28
CA TYR A 47 -11.73 -4.19 4.94
C TYR A 47 -11.55 -5.66 4.59
N THR A 48 -12.59 -6.30 4.08
CA THR A 48 -12.51 -7.72 3.70
C THR A 48 -13.19 -7.96 2.36
N GLY A 49 -12.67 -8.95 1.63
CA GLY A 49 -13.18 -9.37 0.34
C GLY A 49 -12.71 -8.47 -0.80
N ARG A 50 -11.83 -8.98 -1.65
CA ARG A 50 -11.32 -8.29 -2.83
C ARG A 50 -10.85 -6.87 -2.52
N VAL A 51 -9.94 -6.77 -1.56
CA VAL A 51 -9.42 -5.48 -1.13
C VAL A 51 -8.47 -4.91 -2.18
N GLU A 52 -8.71 -3.66 -2.56
CA GLU A 52 -7.85 -2.91 -3.46
C GLU A 52 -7.53 -1.56 -2.83
N VAL A 53 -6.26 -1.19 -2.80
CA VAL A 53 -5.81 0.11 -2.32
C VAL A 53 -5.12 0.82 -3.45
N HIS A 54 -5.50 2.07 -3.70
CA HIS A 54 -4.89 2.90 -4.74
C HIS A 54 -4.54 4.27 -4.18
N GLN A 55 -3.33 4.71 -4.48
CA GLN A 55 -2.89 6.08 -4.22
C GLN A 55 -1.87 6.47 -5.30
N GLY A 56 -2.31 7.22 -6.32
CA GLY A 56 -1.46 7.49 -7.47
C GLY A 56 -1.05 6.20 -8.16
N THR A 57 0.26 5.93 -8.25
CA THR A 57 0.79 4.70 -8.84
C THR A 57 0.81 3.53 -7.87
N LEU A 58 0.60 3.77 -6.57
CA LEU A 58 0.52 2.71 -5.58
C LEU A 58 -0.74 1.89 -5.80
N GLU A 59 -0.56 0.57 -5.85
CA GLU A 59 -1.65 -0.37 -6.01
C GLU A 59 -1.37 -1.60 -5.14
N MET A 60 -2.33 -1.94 -4.30
CA MET A 60 -2.23 -3.11 -3.42
C MET A 60 -3.51 -3.94 -3.54
N HIS A 61 -3.35 -5.25 -3.48
CA HIS A 61 -4.47 -6.20 -3.54
C HIS A 61 -4.31 -7.25 -2.47
N GLY A 62 -5.42 -7.64 -1.86
CA GLY A 62 -5.45 -8.70 -0.87
C GLY A 62 -6.86 -9.11 -0.52
N ASP A 63 -6.98 -9.96 0.50
CA ASP A 63 -8.27 -10.46 0.97
C ASP A 63 -8.77 -9.69 2.19
N ARG A 64 -7.84 -9.15 2.98
CA ARG A 64 -8.17 -8.41 4.19
C ARG A 64 -7.14 -7.32 4.46
N LEU A 65 -7.62 -6.16 4.82
CA LEU A 65 -6.79 -5.06 5.27
C LEU A 65 -7.24 -4.63 6.67
N ASP A 66 -6.33 -4.71 7.63
CA ASP A 66 -6.50 -4.14 8.96
C ASP A 66 -5.73 -2.83 9.01
N LEU A 67 -6.45 -1.74 9.21
CA LEU A 67 -5.87 -0.40 9.23
C LEU A 67 -6.03 0.20 10.62
N GLN A 68 -4.96 0.78 11.14
CA GLN A 68 -4.94 1.46 12.41
C GLN A 68 -4.30 2.83 12.27
N ILE A 69 -4.87 3.82 12.96
CA ILE A 69 -4.26 5.12 13.12
C ILE A 69 -3.60 5.14 14.50
N THR A 70 -2.31 5.41 14.55
CA THR A 70 -1.57 5.48 15.81
C THR A 70 -1.92 6.76 16.57
N PRO A 71 -1.63 6.83 17.89
CA PRO A 71 -1.85 8.07 18.65
C PRO A 71 -1.16 9.29 18.07
N LYS A 72 -0.08 9.10 17.34
CA LYS A 72 0.64 10.20 16.65
C LYS A 72 0.01 10.57 15.31
N GLY A 73 -1.03 9.85 14.86
CA GLY A 73 -1.71 10.12 13.61
C GLY A 73 -1.18 9.39 12.39
N TYR A 74 -0.26 8.44 12.57
CA TYR A 74 0.28 7.63 11.48
C TYR A 74 -0.58 6.40 11.21
N ARG A 75 -0.58 5.96 9.95
CA ARG A 75 -1.28 4.76 9.54
C ARG A 75 -0.38 3.54 9.64
N VAL A 76 -0.94 2.45 10.14
CA VAL A 76 -0.34 1.12 10.06
C VAL A 76 -1.37 0.21 9.41
N GLY A 77 -1.00 -0.40 8.30
CA GLY A 77 -1.88 -1.31 7.57
C GLY A 77 -1.28 -2.71 7.51
N VAL A 78 -2.14 -3.70 7.71
CA VAL A 78 -1.78 -5.12 7.54
C VAL A 78 -2.67 -5.70 6.47
N LEU A 79 -2.09 -6.02 5.33
CA LEU A 79 -2.79 -6.61 4.20
C LEU A 79 -2.43 -8.08 4.11
N THR A 80 -3.44 -8.94 4.09
CA THR A 80 -3.27 -10.39 3.97
C THR A 80 -3.96 -10.90 2.71
N GLY A 81 -3.40 -11.94 2.13
CA GLY A 81 -3.96 -12.56 0.93
C GLY A 81 -3.24 -13.85 0.56
N LYS A 82 -3.56 -14.36 -0.63
CA LYS A 82 -3.05 -15.63 -1.14
C LYS A 82 -2.42 -15.53 -2.54
N LEU A 83 -1.61 -14.58 -2.85
CA LEU A 83 -0.76 -13.67 -2.09
C LEU A 83 -1.36 -12.27 -2.07
N ALA A 84 -1.01 -11.47 -1.07
CA ALA A 84 -1.19 -10.03 -1.13
C ALA A 84 -0.11 -9.43 -2.03
N THR A 85 -0.46 -8.39 -2.78
CA THR A 85 0.45 -7.78 -3.76
C THR A 85 0.58 -6.29 -3.55
N PHE A 86 1.74 -5.78 -3.94
CA PHE A 86 2.09 -4.37 -3.86
C PHE A 86 2.80 -3.97 -5.16
N LYS A 87 2.44 -2.82 -5.70
CA LYS A 87 3.07 -2.26 -6.88
C LYS A 87 3.10 -0.74 -6.75
N GLN A 88 4.26 -0.15 -7.00
CA GLN A 88 4.40 1.30 -6.96
C GLN A 88 5.55 1.74 -7.86
N GLN A 89 5.34 2.85 -8.56
CA GLN A 89 6.41 3.51 -9.29
C GLN A 89 7.28 4.30 -8.32
N ARG A 90 8.58 4.34 -8.58
CA ARG A 90 9.54 5.06 -7.77
C ARG A 90 10.14 6.22 -8.55
N ASP A 91 10.53 7.26 -7.83
CA ASP A 91 11.30 8.34 -8.43
C ASP A 91 12.68 7.82 -8.83
N ASN A 92 13.12 8.20 -10.02
CA ASN A 92 14.45 7.87 -10.51
C ASN A 92 15.16 9.17 -10.87
N PRO A 93 16.46 9.33 -10.54
CA PRO A 93 17.22 10.53 -10.90
C PRO A 93 17.22 10.79 -12.42
N ASN A 94 17.13 9.73 -13.22
CA ASN A 94 16.99 9.85 -14.68
C ASN A 94 15.51 9.84 -15.04
N PRO A 95 14.95 10.97 -15.54
CA PRO A 95 13.51 11.04 -15.86
C PRO A 95 13.11 10.14 -17.04
N LYS A 96 14.06 9.59 -17.78
CA LYS A 96 13.77 8.65 -18.87
C LYS A 96 13.59 7.22 -18.40
N ILE A 97 13.89 6.94 -17.11
CA ILE A 97 13.77 5.59 -16.54
C ILE A 97 12.48 5.51 -15.75
N SER A 98 11.62 4.56 -16.14
CA SER A 98 10.42 4.18 -15.40
C SER A 98 10.79 3.06 -14.45
N GLU A 99 10.90 3.39 -13.16
CA GLU A 99 11.30 2.43 -12.14
C GLU A 99 10.08 1.99 -11.35
N TRP A 100 9.92 0.68 -11.18
CA TRP A 100 8.79 0.09 -10.46
C TRP A 100 9.27 -0.90 -9.42
N MET A 101 8.57 -0.89 -8.28
CA MET A 101 8.68 -1.92 -7.27
C MET A 101 7.43 -2.80 -7.31
N HIS A 102 7.65 -4.11 -7.25
CA HIS A 102 6.59 -5.10 -7.11
C HIS A 102 6.93 -5.98 -5.91
N ALA A 103 5.95 -6.27 -5.10
CA ALA A 103 6.13 -7.15 -3.96
C ALA A 103 4.90 -8.06 -3.82
N GLU A 104 5.14 -9.25 -3.27
CA GLU A 104 4.07 -10.16 -2.91
C GLU A 104 4.47 -10.93 -1.66
N ALA A 105 3.50 -11.30 -0.85
CA ALA A 105 3.67 -12.10 0.34
C ALA A 105 2.30 -12.52 0.87
N ASP A 106 2.28 -13.48 1.79
CA ASP A 106 1.03 -13.79 2.49
C ASP A 106 0.55 -12.62 3.32
N LYS A 107 1.47 -11.81 3.84
CA LYS A 107 1.17 -10.64 4.65
C LYS A 107 2.12 -9.50 4.30
N LEU A 108 1.54 -8.32 4.08
CA LEU A 108 2.25 -7.07 3.90
C LEU A 108 1.93 -6.16 5.08
N ILE A 109 2.94 -5.62 5.73
CA ILE A 109 2.75 -4.65 6.82
C ILE A 109 3.33 -3.32 6.36
N TYR A 110 2.47 -2.32 6.24
CA TYR A 110 2.85 -0.96 5.93
C TYR A 110 2.87 -0.12 7.20
N ASN A 111 3.97 0.55 7.45
CA ASN A 111 4.11 1.46 8.58
C ASN A 111 4.50 2.84 8.06
N GLU A 112 3.57 3.79 8.15
CA GLU A 112 3.76 5.12 7.60
C GLU A 112 4.83 5.91 8.37
N GLU A 113 4.85 5.79 9.69
CA GLU A 113 5.83 6.52 10.52
C GLU A 113 7.27 6.11 10.20
N LYS A 114 7.49 4.81 10.05
CA LYS A 114 8.81 4.24 9.76
C LYS A 114 9.12 4.22 8.26
N ASP A 115 8.13 4.51 7.44
CA ASP A 115 8.22 4.39 5.99
C ASP A 115 8.74 3.03 5.56
N THR A 116 8.14 1.98 6.09
CA THR A 116 8.56 0.61 5.83
C THR A 116 7.41 -0.25 5.30
N ILE A 117 7.77 -1.20 4.46
CA ILE A 117 6.92 -2.32 4.09
C ILE A 117 7.63 -3.59 4.52
N THR A 118 6.93 -4.43 5.29
CA THR A 118 7.43 -5.72 5.73
C THR A 118 6.65 -6.81 5.02
N LEU A 119 7.38 -7.76 4.46
CA LEU A 119 6.81 -8.90 3.73
C LEU A 119 7.00 -10.15 4.58
N ILE A 120 5.93 -10.89 4.84
CA ILE A 120 5.97 -12.07 5.70
C ILE A 120 5.39 -13.26 4.96
N ASN A 121 6.14 -14.32 4.89
CA ASN A 121 5.84 -15.62 4.28
C ASN A 121 5.62 -15.55 2.77
N ASN A 122 6.31 -16.41 2.06
CA ASN A 122 6.29 -16.45 0.59
C ASN A 122 6.61 -15.10 -0.02
N ALA A 123 7.51 -14.38 0.61
CA ALA A 123 7.83 -13.01 0.26
C ALA A 123 8.69 -12.94 -0.99
N ARG A 124 8.36 -12.03 -1.89
CA ARG A 124 9.15 -11.74 -3.08
C ARG A 124 9.07 -10.24 -3.37
N LEU A 125 10.22 -9.65 -3.63
CA LEU A 125 10.35 -8.25 -3.98
C LEU A 125 11.15 -8.13 -5.27
N THR A 126 10.64 -7.37 -6.23
CA THR A 126 11.35 -7.11 -7.49
C THR A 126 11.38 -5.62 -7.77
N ARG A 127 12.47 -5.18 -8.41
CA ARG A 127 12.60 -3.83 -8.92
C ARG A 127 12.89 -3.90 -10.41
N THR A 128 12.12 -3.15 -11.20
CA THR A 128 12.32 -3.08 -12.65
C THR A 128 12.63 -1.66 -13.07
N GLU A 129 13.39 -1.53 -14.15
CA GLU A 129 13.63 -0.27 -14.84
C GLU A 129 13.27 -0.46 -16.31
N ASN A 130 12.31 0.32 -16.80
CA ASN A 130 11.79 0.21 -18.16
C ASN A 130 11.35 -1.23 -18.51
N GLY A 131 10.74 -1.92 -17.54
CA GLY A 131 10.25 -3.28 -17.69
C GLY A 131 11.31 -4.38 -17.55
N VAL A 132 12.58 -4.01 -17.32
CA VAL A 132 13.68 -4.98 -17.17
C VAL A 132 13.96 -5.21 -15.69
N LEU A 133 13.98 -6.47 -15.29
CA LEU A 133 14.29 -6.86 -13.91
C LEU A 133 15.73 -6.43 -13.55
N LYS A 134 15.86 -5.66 -12.48
CA LYS A 134 17.17 -5.20 -11.97
C LYS A 134 17.54 -5.86 -10.67
N ASP A 135 16.59 -6.01 -9.75
CA ASP A 135 16.82 -6.64 -8.46
C ASP A 135 15.66 -7.55 -8.11
N GLU A 136 15.97 -8.62 -7.41
CA GLU A 136 14.99 -9.55 -6.89
C GLU A 136 15.44 -10.08 -5.53
N ALA A 137 14.50 -10.14 -4.58
CA ALA A 137 14.70 -10.75 -3.27
C ALA A 137 13.54 -11.69 -2.95
N THR A 138 13.83 -12.81 -2.35
CA THR A 138 12.83 -13.82 -1.96
C THR A 138 13.01 -14.24 -0.51
#